data_2766558e18e48c49d0c36aa3410429c4
#
_entry.id   2766558e18e48c49d0c36aa3410429c4
#
_cell.length_a   1.000
_cell.length_b   1.000
_cell.length_c   1.000
_cell.angle_alpha   90.00
_cell.angle_beta   90.00
_cell.angle_gamma   90.00
#
_symmetry.space_group_name_H-M   'P 1'
#
loop_
_entity.id
_entity.type
_entity.pdbx_description
1 polymer ?
#
loop_
_entity_poly.entity_id
_entity_poly.type
_entity_poly.pdbx_seq_one_letter_code
_entity_poly.pdbx_strand_id
1 'polypeptide(L)'
;MNIKGKLIQLLDLQTGIGKNGQWRKQDIILEIEGVYPKKLCVSIWGDKIDEKQLIIGNELDVSIDLESREFNGKWYTDLKAWKIVSKEEQITNSIIISNNENVEELNNDDSDFDL
;
A
#
# COMPACT_ATOMS: atom_id res chain seq x y z
N MET A 1 6.00 -9.77 5.10
CA MET A 1 6.22 -8.74 6.13
C MET A 1 5.34 -7.54 5.84
N ASN A 2 4.64 -7.05 6.84
CA ASN A 2 3.76 -5.89 6.71
C ASN A 2 4.33 -4.69 7.42
N ILE A 3 4.20 -3.54 6.78
CA ILE A 3 4.61 -2.26 7.36
C ILE A 3 3.43 -1.31 7.30
N LYS A 4 3.15 -0.66 8.41
CA LYS A 4 2.12 0.39 8.46
C LYS A 4 2.81 1.74 8.62
N GLY A 5 2.46 2.66 7.77
CA GLY A 5 3.07 3.98 7.81
C GLY A 5 2.27 5.00 7.05
N LYS A 6 2.66 6.25 7.23
CA LYS A 6 2.03 7.37 6.56
C LYS A 6 2.82 7.72 5.31
N LEU A 7 2.13 7.87 4.20
CA LEU A 7 2.78 8.28 2.96
C LEU A 7 3.11 9.76 3.02
N ILE A 8 4.41 10.07 3.02
CA ILE A 8 4.85 11.46 3.14
C ILE A 8 5.46 12.02 1.87
N GLN A 9 5.87 11.14 0.94
CA GLN A 9 6.47 11.60 -0.29
C GLN A 9 6.32 10.55 -1.39
N LEU A 10 6.03 11.01 -2.60
CA LEU A 10 6.06 10.20 -3.81
C LEU A 10 7.27 10.65 -4.64
N LEU A 11 8.11 9.70 -5.03
CA LEU A 11 9.21 10.02 -5.93
C LEU A 11 8.73 9.86 -7.37
N ASP A 12 9.55 10.30 -8.31
CA ASP A 12 9.16 10.31 -9.72
C ASP A 12 8.93 8.89 -10.24
N LEU A 13 7.89 8.75 -11.05
CA LEU A 13 7.63 7.50 -11.74
C LEU A 13 8.73 7.21 -12.74
N GLN A 14 9.29 6.02 -12.68
CA GLN A 14 10.31 5.57 -13.61
C GLN A 14 9.71 4.56 -14.57
N THR A 15 10.05 4.66 -15.83
CA THR A 15 9.58 3.72 -16.84
C THR A 15 10.73 3.33 -17.74
N GLY A 16 10.59 2.17 -18.37
CA GLY A 16 11.59 1.69 -19.29
C GLY A 16 11.07 0.52 -20.09
N ILE A 17 11.90 0.01 -21.00
CA ILE A 17 11.57 -1.13 -21.82
C ILE A 17 12.60 -2.23 -21.54
N GLY A 18 12.12 -3.40 -21.12
CA GLY A 18 12.96 -4.54 -20.84
C GLY A 18 12.61 -5.73 -21.73
N LYS A 19 13.15 -6.89 -21.39
CA LYS A 19 12.91 -8.11 -22.15
C LYS A 19 11.44 -8.48 -22.26
N ASN A 20 10.67 -8.20 -21.19
CA ASN A 20 9.27 -8.57 -21.12
C ASN A 20 8.34 -7.42 -21.47
N GLY A 21 8.85 -6.36 -22.08
CA GLY A 21 8.07 -5.19 -22.47
C GLY A 21 8.31 -4.01 -21.56
N GLN A 22 7.34 -3.13 -21.50
CA GLN A 22 7.45 -1.90 -20.73
C GLN A 22 7.27 -2.18 -19.25
N TRP A 23 8.10 -1.52 -18.43
CA TRP A 23 7.98 -1.62 -16.98
C TRP A 23 7.81 -0.23 -16.37
N ARG A 24 7.20 -0.21 -15.18
CA ARG A 24 7.03 1.00 -14.38
C ARG A 24 7.47 0.73 -12.95
N LYS A 25 8.08 1.72 -12.35
CA LYS A 25 8.51 1.65 -10.96
C LYS A 25 8.30 3.00 -10.31
N GLN A 26 7.79 3.00 -9.09
CA GLN A 26 7.66 4.23 -8.32
C GLN A 26 8.09 3.96 -6.89
N ASP A 27 8.98 4.79 -6.39
CA ASP A 27 9.41 4.72 -4.99
C ASP A 27 8.57 5.69 -4.17
N ILE A 28 8.24 5.26 -2.97
CA ILE A 28 7.48 6.09 -2.03
C ILE A 28 8.22 6.12 -0.72
N ILE A 29 7.99 7.19 0.06
CA ILE A 29 8.56 7.33 1.39
C ILE A 29 7.43 7.21 2.40
N LEU A 30 7.55 6.23 3.30
CA LEU A 30 6.63 6.02 4.40
C LEU A 30 7.28 6.46 5.69
N GLU A 31 6.50 7.09 6.55
CA GLU A 31 6.94 7.42 7.89
C GLU A 31 6.28 6.47 8.89
N ILE A 32 7.10 5.79 9.65
CA ILE A 32 6.64 4.83 10.66
C ILE A 32 6.58 5.57 11.99
N GLU A 33 5.42 5.55 12.64
CA GLU A 33 5.24 6.21 13.92
C GLU A 33 6.02 5.51 15.03
N GLY A 34 6.41 6.30 16.02
CA GLY A 34 7.13 5.81 17.18
C GLY A 34 7.73 6.97 17.95
N VAL A 35 8.44 6.63 19.02
CA VAL A 35 9.17 7.64 19.80
C VAL A 35 10.16 8.37 18.89
N TYR A 36 10.77 7.61 17.99
CA TYR A 36 11.65 8.18 16.98
C TYR A 36 11.12 7.77 15.61
N PRO A 37 10.34 8.64 14.94
CA PRO A 37 9.79 8.30 13.64
C PRO A 37 10.88 7.92 12.65
N LYS A 38 10.62 6.89 11.87
CA LYS A 38 11.56 6.39 10.86
C LYS A 38 10.95 6.52 9.48
N LYS A 39 11.80 6.78 8.51
CA LYS A 39 11.38 6.87 7.12
C LYS A 39 11.89 5.66 6.36
N LEU A 40 11.02 5.09 5.54
CA LEU A 40 11.38 3.95 4.71
C LEU A 40 11.07 4.26 3.26
N CYS A 41 12.01 3.91 2.39
CA CYS A 41 11.81 4.01 0.96
C CYS A 41 11.34 2.65 0.45
N VAL A 42 10.17 2.62 -0.17
CA VAL A 42 9.58 1.37 -0.66
C VAL A 42 9.35 1.49 -2.16
N SER A 43 9.73 0.46 -2.90
CA SER A 43 9.56 0.42 -4.35
C SER A 43 8.29 -0.31 -4.72
N ILE A 44 7.54 0.26 -5.67
CA ILE A 44 6.31 -0.32 -6.18
C ILE A 44 6.48 -0.53 -7.68
N TRP A 45 6.15 -1.73 -8.15
CA TRP A 45 6.33 -2.10 -9.56
C TRP A 45 5.01 -2.36 -10.26
N GLY A 46 4.91 -1.90 -11.49
CA GLY A 46 3.85 -2.29 -12.41
C GLY A 46 2.45 -1.99 -11.92
N ASP A 47 1.61 -2.99 -11.98
CA ASP A 47 0.20 -2.86 -11.64
C ASP A 47 -0.07 -2.62 -10.15
N LYS A 48 0.94 -2.79 -9.32
CA LYS A 48 0.81 -2.50 -7.90
C LYS A 48 0.78 -1.01 -7.61
N ILE A 49 1.17 -0.19 -8.59
CA ILE A 49 1.10 1.27 -8.45
C ILE A 49 -0.36 1.69 -8.62
N ASP A 50 -0.99 2.04 -7.50
CA ASP A 50 -2.40 2.44 -7.48
C ASP A 50 -2.50 3.88 -7.01
N GLU A 51 -2.72 4.77 -7.96
CA GLU A 51 -2.76 6.20 -7.69
C GLU A 51 -3.86 6.59 -6.72
N LYS A 52 -4.95 5.80 -6.66
CA LYS A 52 -6.04 6.08 -5.74
C LYS A 52 -5.64 5.93 -4.29
N GLN A 53 -4.68 5.06 -4.01
CA GLN A 53 -4.22 4.84 -2.65
C GLN A 53 -2.97 5.65 -2.33
N LEU A 54 -2.22 6.06 -3.35
CA LEU A 54 -0.96 6.77 -3.17
C LEU A 54 -1.18 8.28 -3.06
N ILE A 55 -1.84 8.67 -2.00
CA ILE A 55 -2.14 10.07 -1.71
C ILE A 55 -1.34 10.49 -0.48
N ILE A 56 -0.60 11.59 -0.61
CA ILE A 56 0.21 12.11 0.49
C ILE A 56 -0.68 12.35 1.71
N GLY A 57 -0.25 11.80 2.85
CA GLY A 57 -1.00 11.90 4.09
C GLY A 57 -1.79 10.65 4.43
N ASN A 58 -2.02 9.77 3.48
CA ASN A 58 -2.74 8.52 3.74
C ASN A 58 -1.89 7.57 4.58
N GLU A 59 -2.57 6.83 5.45
CA GLU A 59 -1.93 5.73 6.16
C GLU A 59 -2.09 4.47 5.32
N LEU A 60 -0.99 3.79 5.09
CA LEU A 60 -0.95 2.61 4.24
C LEU A 60 -0.49 1.39 5.03
N ASP A 61 -1.09 0.25 4.70
CA ASP A 61 -0.62 -1.05 5.15
C ASP A 61 0.02 -1.71 3.94
N VAL A 62 1.33 -1.90 3.99
CA VAL A 62 2.12 -2.34 2.85
C VAL A 62 2.74 -3.69 3.15
N SER A 63 2.44 -4.67 2.30
CA SER A 63 3.10 -5.97 2.35
C SER A 63 4.35 -5.89 1.48
N ILE A 64 5.51 -6.20 2.06
CA ILE A 64 6.79 -6.04 1.37
C ILE A 64 7.61 -7.31 1.39
N ASP A 65 8.48 -7.41 0.39
CA ASP A 65 9.57 -8.37 0.33
C ASP A 65 10.87 -7.61 0.49
N LEU A 66 11.80 -8.20 1.23
CA LEU A 66 13.13 -7.64 1.43
C LEU A 66 14.12 -8.42 0.60
N GLU A 67 14.99 -7.70 -0.09
CA GLU A 67 16.04 -8.32 -0.88
C GLU A 67 17.28 -7.45 -0.84
N SER A 68 18.44 -8.07 -0.66
CA SER A 68 19.71 -7.35 -0.68
C SER A 68 20.53 -7.77 -1.88
N ARG A 69 21.24 -6.82 -2.44
CA ARG A 69 22.15 -7.08 -3.57
C ARG A 69 23.46 -6.36 -3.37
N GLU A 70 24.51 -6.93 -3.91
CA GLU A 70 25.83 -6.33 -3.85
C GLU A 70 26.16 -5.66 -5.18
N PHE A 71 26.73 -4.46 -5.09
CA PHE A 71 27.21 -3.74 -6.26
C PHE A 71 28.49 -3.01 -5.88
N ASN A 72 29.58 -3.31 -6.57
CA ASN A 72 30.89 -2.68 -6.34
C ASN A 72 31.34 -2.75 -4.86
N GLY A 73 31.09 -3.88 -4.22
CA GLY A 73 31.52 -4.09 -2.84
C GLY A 73 30.60 -3.49 -1.79
N LYS A 74 29.50 -2.89 -2.21
CA LYS A 74 28.51 -2.33 -1.29
C LYS A 74 27.22 -3.11 -1.37
N TRP A 75 26.55 -3.25 -0.25
CA TRP A 75 25.27 -3.94 -0.17
C TRP A 75 24.15 -2.94 -0.12
N TYR A 76 23.10 -3.22 -0.91
CA TYR A 76 21.90 -2.40 -0.97
C TYR A 76 20.69 -3.27 -0.67
N THR A 77 19.79 -2.77 0.17
CA THR A 77 18.58 -3.50 0.52
C THR A 77 17.37 -2.79 -0.10
N ASP A 78 16.59 -3.56 -0.85
CA ASP A 78 15.39 -3.06 -1.50
C ASP A 78 14.15 -3.57 -0.76
N LEU A 79 13.20 -2.69 -0.55
CA LEU A 79 11.89 -3.03 -0.01
C LEU A 79 10.91 -2.94 -1.17
N LYS A 80 10.35 -4.09 -1.57
CA LYS A 80 9.41 -4.15 -2.70
C LYS A 80 8.03 -4.40 -2.18
N ALA A 81 7.09 -3.51 -2.51
CA ALA A 81 5.70 -3.69 -2.13
C ALA A 81 5.03 -4.65 -3.11
N TRP A 82 4.31 -5.64 -2.59
CA TRP A 82 3.51 -6.53 -3.43
C TRP A 82 2.03 -6.39 -3.12
N LYS A 83 1.67 -5.66 -2.07
CA LYS A 83 0.27 -5.35 -1.75
C LYS A 83 0.22 -4.06 -0.93
N ILE A 84 -0.69 -3.17 -1.30
CA ILE A 84 -0.88 -1.90 -0.62
C ILE A 84 -2.36 -1.72 -0.35
N VAL A 85 -2.71 -1.42 0.90
CA VAL A 85 -4.10 -1.15 1.28
C VAL A 85 -4.12 0.13 2.09
N SER A 86 -4.93 1.09 1.67
CA SER A 86 -5.08 2.33 2.41
C SER A 86 -5.98 2.10 3.63
N LYS A 87 -5.80 2.91 4.65
CA LYS A 87 -6.62 2.83 5.86
C LYS A 87 -8.08 3.06 5.55
N GLU A 88 -8.37 3.99 4.64
CA GLU A 88 -9.74 4.28 4.24
C GLU A 88 -10.43 3.06 3.65
N GLU A 89 -9.72 2.33 2.77
CA GLU A 89 -10.24 1.13 2.16
C GLU A 89 -10.48 0.05 3.20
N GLN A 90 -9.57 -0.09 4.16
CA GLN A 90 -9.74 -1.05 5.25
C GLN A 90 -10.97 -0.75 6.07
N ILE A 91 -11.19 0.51 6.42
CA ILE A 91 -12.34 0.93 7.21
C ILE A 91 -13.63 0.66 6.42
N THR A 92 -13.66 1.00 5.15
CA THR A 92 -14.82 0.77 4.29
C THR A 92 -15.17 -0.71 4.23
N ASN A 93 -14.19 -1.56 4.03
CA ASN A 93 -14.41 -3.00 3.98
C ASN A 93 -14.95 -3.53 5.31
N SER A 94 -14.43 -3.04 6.42
CA SER A 94 -14.90 -3.45 7.74
C SER A 94 -16.35 -3.06 7.97
N ILE A 95 -16.73 -1.86 7.55
CA ILE A 95 -18.10 -1.39 7.68
C ILE A 95 -19.05 -2.23 6.83
N ILE A 96 -18.65 -2.54 5.61
CA ILE A 96 -19.45 -3.37 4.71
C ILE A 96 -19.69 -4.75 5.31
N ILE A 97 -18.66 -5.37 5.85
CA ILE A 97 -18.77 -6.67 6.47
C ILE A 97 -19.72 -6.62 7.67
N SER A 98 -19.61 -5.61 8.51
CA SER A 98 -20.48 -5.43 9.66
C SER A 98 -21.91 -5.24 9.23
N ASN A 99 -22.15 -4.46 8.20
CA ASN A 99 -23.51 -4.23 7.71
C ASN A 99 -24.13 -5.50 7.15
N ASN A 100 -23.34 -6.32 6.47
CA ASN A 100 -23.83 -7.59 5.96
C ASN A 100 -24.27 -8.52 7.08
N GLU A 101 -23.56 -8.54 8.17
CA GLU A 101 -23.95 -9.33 9.32
C GLU A 101 -25.25 -8.82 9.91
N ASN A 102 -25.41 -7.53 10.00
CA ASN A 102 -26.63 -6.92 10.51
C ASN A 102 -27.82 -7.18 9.61
N VAL A 103 -27.60 -7.15 8.30
CA VAL A 103 -28.67 -7.39 7.33
C VAL A 103 -29.28 -8.78 7.53
N GLU A 104 -28.47 -9.76 7.84
CA GLU A 104 -28.97 -11.09 8.09
C GLU A 104 -29.94 -11.12 9.26
N GLU A 105 -29.72 -10.31 10.21
CA GLU A 105 -30.58 -10.19 11.36
C GLU A 105 -31.88 -9.48 11.04
N LEU A 106 -31.80 -8.45 10.26
CA LEU A 106 -32.93 -7.64 9.92
C LEU A 106 -33.80 -8.26 8.90
N ASN A 107 -33.94 -8.32 7.93
CA ASN A 107 -34.52 -8.29 6.90
C ASN A 107 -34.89 -8.01 6.43
N ASN A 108 -34.37 -6.90 6.49
CA ASN A 108 -34.45 -6.29 6.00
C ASN A 108 -34.40 -5.74 5.80
N ASP A 109 -34.79 -5.42 5.87
CA ASP A 109 -34.79 -4.63 5.59
C ASP A 109 -34.41 -4.13 5.33
N ASP A 110 -34.63 -3.94 5.37
CA ASP A 110 -34.31 -3.30 5.06
C ASP A 110 -33.69 -2.89 4.80
N SER A 111 -33.76 -2.83 4.79
CA SER A 111 -33.19 -2.36 4.44
C SER A 111 -32.55 -1.88 4.39
N ASP A 112 -32.80 -1.64 4.42
CA ASP A 112 -32.11 -1.16 4.42
C ASP A 112 -31.28 -1.01 4.35
N PHE A 113 -31.02 -1.13 4.34
CA PHE A 113 -30.10 -1.00 4.27
C PHE A 113 -29.41 -0.70 3.75
N ASP A 114 -29.50 -0.48 3.54
CA ASP A 114 -28.81 -0.26 3.19
C ASP A 114 -28.10 0.19 2.82
N LEU A 115 -27.97 0.44 2.51
CA LEU A 115 -27.28 0.74 2.24
C LEU A 115 -26.91 1.02 1.93
#